data_8e915fbb3a6fab1427178501df11038a
#
_entry.id   8e915fbb3a6fab1427178501df11038a
#
_cell.length_a   1.000
_cell.length_b   1.000
_cell.length_c   1.000
_cell.angle_alpha   90.00
_cell.angle_beta   90.00
_cell.angle_gamma   90.00
#
_symmetry.space_group_name_H-M   'P 1'
#
loop_
_entity.id
_entity.type
_entity.pdbx_description
1 polymer ?
#
loop_
_entity_poly.entity_id
_entity_poly.type
_entity_poly.pdbx_seq_one_letter_code
_entity_poly.pdbx_strand_id
1 'polypeptide(L)'
;DAEALGIRFSFGTEMEFYLFRRDENGEATHIPYDNAGYMDIAPEDKGENVRREICLTLEQMGIRPECSHHEQGPGQNEIDFRYSDPLTAADNAVTFKAVVNSVAVRNGLAADFSPKPLMGQPGNGMHINISAKSRDGAEVMPQIIAGILAHIAEMTVFLNTREESYHRFGSSKAPRYISWSSENRSQLIRIPAAQGEYRRAELRSPDPLCSPYLAFTLLIRAGLDGVTRHLVLPEAADVNFYTAANDVKARFHTLPETLEDARSLAASSAFIAEHLPKTIIQQYTH
;
A
#
# COMPACT_ATOMS: atom_id res chain seq x y z
N ASP A 1 -1.94 -22.72 -5.13
CA ASP A 1 -1.25 -23.17 -3.89
C ASP A 1 -2.08 -22.85 -2.63
N ALA A 2 -2.59 -21.62 -2.44
CA ALA A 2 -3.44 -21.27 -1.29
C ALA A 2 -4.67 -22.20 -1.20
N GLU A 3 -5.32 -22.45 -2.32
CA GLU A 3 -6.49 -23.32 -2.39
C GLU A 3 -6.18 -24.78 -2.04
N ALA A 4 -4.99 -25.26 -2.38
CA ALA A 4 -4.50 -26.59 -1.99
C ALA A 4 -4.31 -26.72 -0.48
N LEU A 5 -3.98 -25.64 0.20
CA LEU A 5 -3.91 -25.52 1.67
C LEU A 5 -5.26 -25.18 2.30
N GLY A 6 -6.33 -25.07 1.50
CA GLY A 6 -7.66 -24.70 1.98
C GLY A 6 -7.77 -23.23 2.42
N ILE A 7 -6.86 -22.35 2.02
CA ILE A 7 -6.83 -20.96 2.42
C ILE A 7 -7.33 -20.06 1.28
N ARG A 8 -8.22 -19.13 1.61
CA ARG A 8 -8.69 -18.09 0.69
C ARG A 8 -8.26 -16.73 1.19
N PHE A 9 -7.57 -15.99 0.32
CA PHE A 9 -7.19 -14.61 0.55
C PHE A 9 -8.20 -13.65 -0.04
N SER A 10 -8.33 -12.48 0.59
CA SER A 10 -8.99 -11.31 0.04
C SER A 10 -8.10 -10.08 0.25
N PHE A 11 -8.10 -9.19 -0.75
CA PHE A 11 -7.32 -7.96 -0.74
C PHE A 11 -8.21 -6.74 -0.98
N GLY A 12 -7.89 -5.64 -0.32
CA GLY A 12 -8.42 -4.31 -0.58
C GLY A 12 -7.25 -3.31 -0.61
N THR A 13 -7.38 -2.25 -1.38
CA THR A 13 -6.36 -1.20 -1.44
C THR A 13 -6.95 0.15 -1.04
N GLU A 14 -6.19 0.90 -0.25
CA GLU A 14 -6.37 2.33 0.02
C GLU A 14 -5.32 3.04 -0.83
N MET A 15 -5.73 3.90 -1.76
CA MET A 15 -4.81 4.44 -2.74
C MET A 15 -4.79 5.95 -2.74
N GLU A 16 -3.64 6.51 -2.41
CA GLU A 16 -3.40 7.95 -2.37
C GLU A 16 -2.87 8.48 -3.71
N PHE A 17 -3.26 9.70 -4.05
CA PHE A 17 -2.81 10.41 -5.24
C PHE A 17 -2.92 11.91 -5.04
N TYR A 18 -2.08 12.68 -5.76
CA TYR A 18 -2.18 14.12 -5.83
C TYR A 18 -2.97 14.58 -7.06
N LEU A 19 -3.68 15.70 -6.94
CA LEU A 19 -4.26 16.44 -8.05
C LEU A 19 -3.50 17.76 -8.24
N PHE A 20 -2.93 17.93 -9.42
CA PHE A 20 -2.19 19.13 -9.82
C PHE A 20 -2.93 19.90 -10.89
N ARG A 21 -2.70 21.21 -10.92
CA ARG A 21 -3.18 22.06 -12.01
C ARG A 21 -2.40 21.79 -13.28
N ARG A 22 -3.04 22.06 -14.40
CA ARG A 22 -2.37 22.12 -15.70
C ARG A 22 -2.02 23.57 -16.04
N ASP A 23 -0.98 23.75 -16.84
CA ASP A 23 -0.62 25.06 -17.39
C ASP A 23 -1.54 25.45 -18.58
N GLU A 24 -1.25 26.60 -19.20
CA GLU A 24 -1.98 27.11 -20.38
C GLU A 24 -1.87 26.22 -21.63
N ASN A 25 -0.85 25.37 -21.70
CA ASN A 25 -0.65 24.42 -22.78
C ASN A 25 -1.29 23.04 -22.47
N GLY A 26 -1.89 22.88 -21.28
CA GLY A 26 -2.48 21.64 -20.82
C GLY A 26 -1.47 20.64 -20.23
N GLU A 27 -0.21 21.07 -20.01
CA GLU A 27 0.81 20.22 -19.38
C GLU A 27 0.63 20.17 -17.87
N ALA A 28 0.98 19.03 -17.28
CA ALA A 28 0.94 18.84 -15.82
C ALA A 28 1.95 19.75 -15.12
N THR A 29 1.53 20.41 -14.05
CA THR A 29 2.41 21.20 -13.18
C THR A 29 2.57 20.50 -11.83
N HIS A 30 3.45 21.05 -10.96
CA HIS A 30 3.52 20.68 -9.53
C HIS A 30 2.78 21.67 -8.63
N ILE A 31 1.81 22.42 -9.18
CA ILE A 31 0.95 23.32 -8.40
C ILE A 31 -0.25 22.53 -7.92
N PRO A 32 -0.40 22.28 -6.60
CA PRO A 32 -1.53 21.54 -6.05
C PRO A 32 -2.86 22.20 -6.43
N TYR A 33 -3.89 21.38 -6.61
CA TYR A 33 -5.22 21.87 -6.96
C TYR A 33 -5.85 22.75 -5.87
N ASP A 34 -5.58 22.40 -4.62
CA ASP A 34 -5.96 23.16 -3.44
C ASP A 34 -4.84 23.17 -2.38
N ASN A 35 -5.17 23.71 -1.21
CA ASN A 35 -4.26 23.74 -0.06
C ASN A 35 -4.99 23.24 1.21
N ALA A 36 -5.93 22.34 1.03
CA ALA A 36 -6.65 21.70 2.12
C ALA A 36 -5.75 20.68 2.85
N GLY A 37 -6.18 20.24 4.01
CA GLY A 37 -5.54 19.27 4.86
C GLY A 37 -6.40 18.02 5.09
N TYR A 38 -5.96 17.18 6.01
CA TYR A 38 -6.57 15.88 6.29
C TYR A 38 -8.03 16.03 6.74
N MET A 39 -8.94 15.38 6.01
CA MET A 39 -10.39 15.36 6.24
C MET A 39 -11.07 16.74 6.13
N ASP A 40 -10.41 17.72 5.52
CA ASP A 40 -11.07 18.97 5.17
C ASP A 40 -12.19 18.73 4.16
N ILE A 41 -13.17 19.62 4.17
CA ILE A 41 -14.34 19.60 3.30
C ILE A 41 -14.39 20.91 2.47
N ALA A 42 -15.30 20.98 1.52
CA ALA A 42 -15.52 22.23 0.76
C ALA A 42 -15.87 23.41 1.70
N PRO A 43 -15.36 24.63 1.43
CA PRO A 43 -14.73 25.09 0.19
C PRO A 43 -13.21 24.90 0.10
N GLU A 44 -12.53 24.48 1.18
CA GLU A 44 -11.08 24.27 1.24
C GLU A 44 -10.67 23.11 0.35
N ASP A 45 -11.34 21.97 0.49
CA ASP A 45 -11.22 20.80 -0.38
C ASP A 45 -11.93 21.05 -1.72
N LYS A 46 -11.14 21.38 -2.73
CA LYS A 46 -11.63 21.57 -4.11
C LYS A 46 -11.71 20.25 -4.89
N GLY A 47 -11.07 19.21 -4.39
CA GLY A 47 -11.05 17.89 -5.01
C GLY A 47 -12.32 17.06 -4.80
N GLU A 48 -13.23 17.48 -3.92
CA GLU A 48 -14.43 16.72 -3.56
C GLU A 48 -15.28 16.30 -4.77
N ASN A 49 -15.56 17.22 -5.70
CA ASN A 49 -16.35 16.89 -6.89
C ASN A 49 -15.62 15.96 -7.85
N VAL A 50 -14.28 16.06 -7.95
CA VAL A 50 -13.45 15.17 -8.78
C VAL A 50 -13.48 13.76 -8.19
N ARG A 51 -13.28 13.62 -6.87
CA ARG A 51 -13.39 12.32 -6.19
C ARG A 51 -14.79 11.72 -6.33
N ARG A 52 -15.82 12.54 -6.21
CA ARG A 52 -17.20 12.10 -6.42
C ARG A 52 -17.43 11.55 -7.82
N GLU A 53 -16.92 12.21 -8.87
CA GLU A 53 -17.02 11.73 -10.24
C GLU A 53 -16.25 10.41 -10.42
N ILE A 54 -15.07 10.29 -9.81
CA ILE A 54 -14.29 9.05 -9.78
C ILE A 54 -15.10 7.93 -9.13
N CYS A 55 -15.65 8.15 -7.93
CA CYS A 55 -16.44 7.14 -7.21
C CYS A 55 -17.66 6.67 -8.03
N LEU A 56 -18.42 7.58 -8.61
CA LEU A 56 -19.59 7.25 -9.44
C LEU A 56 -19.18 6.46 -10.70
N THR A 57 -18.04 6.80 -11.31
CA THR A 57 -17.52 6.07 -12.46
C THR A 57 -17.10 4.65 -12.09
N LEU A 58 -16.42 4.49 -10.94
CA LEU A 58 -16.02 3.19 -10.41
C LEU A 58 -17.25 2.30 -10.11
N GLU A 59 -18.29 2.87 -9.49
CA GLU A 59 -19.54 2.15 -9.22
C GLU A 59 -20.20 1.63 -10.51
N GLN A 60 -20.24 2.45 -11.56
CA GLN A 60 -20.74 2.04 -12.87
C GLN A 60 -19.92 0.92 -13.51
N MET A 61 -18.63 0.82 -13.18
CA MET A 61 -17.74 -0.26 -13.61
C MET A 61 -17.77 -1.49 -12.70
N GLY A 62 -18.61 -1.48 -11.64
CA GLY A 62 -18.73 -2.59 -10.68
C GLY A 62 -17.68 -2.59 -9.58
N ILE A 63 -16.85 -1.55 -9.48
CA ILE A 63 -15.90 -1.33 -8.38
C ILE A 63 -16.60 -0.45 -7.34
N ARG A 64 -16.74 -0.96 -6.11
CA ARG A 64 -17.50 -0.29 -5.06
C ARG A 64 -16.58 0.54 -4.15
N PRO A 65 -16.59 1.89 -4.22
CA PRO A 65 -15.89 2.74 -3.26
C PRO A 65 -16.48 2.58 -1.84
N GLU A 66 -15.64 2.67 -0.83
CA GLU A 66 -16.04 2.61 0.59
C GLU A 66 -15.74 3.91 1.33
N CYS A 67 -14.61 4.56 1.01
CA CYS A 67 -14.22 5.84 1.58
C CYS A 67 -13.61 6.74 0.50
N SER A 68 -13.76 8.06 0.69
CA SER A 68 -13.17 9.08 -0.19
C SER A 68 -12.99 10.37 0.62
N HIS A 69 -11.77 10.84 0.75
CA HIS A 69 -11.47 12.05 1.53
C HIS A 69 -10.22 12.78 1.02
N HIS A 70 -10.04 14.01 1.50
CA HIS A 70 -8.80 14.76 1.35
C HIS A 70 -7.75 14.22 2.31
N GLU A 71 -6.51 14.02 1.84
CA GLU A 71 -5.37 13.59 2.65
C GLU A 71 -4.56 14.77 3.20
N GLN A 72 -3.40 14.52 3.83
CA GLN A 72 -2.63 15.53 4.55
C GLN A 72 -1.94 16.55 3.64
N GLY A 73 -1.50 16.12 2.46
CA GLY A 73 -0.78 16.98 1.53
C GLY A 73 -1.73 17.90 0.74
N PRO A 74 -1.29 19.10 0.35
CA PRO A 74 -2.11 19.99 -0.47
C PRO A 74 -2.44 19.31 -1.80
N GLY A 75 -3.72 19.23 -2.14
CA GLY A 75 -4.22 18.53 -3.32
C GLY A 75 -4.10 17.01 -3.26
N GLN A 76 -3.79 16.43 -2.09
CA GLN A 76 -3.69 14.98 -1.91
C GLN A 76 -5.06 14.37 -1.56
N ASN A 77 -5.39 13.28 -2.20
CA ASN A 77 -6.67 12.59 -2.10
C ASN A 77 -6.46 11.10 -1.84
N GLU A 78 -7.43 10.47 -1.19
CA GLU A 78 -7.48 9.03 -1.00
C GLU A 78 -8.88 8.51 -1.33
N ILE A 79 -8.92 7.37 -2.00
CA ILE A 79 -10.16 6.63 -2.25
C ILE A 79 -9.89 5.15 -2.00
N ASP A 80 -10.72 4.57 -1.12
CA ASP A 80 -10.69 3.15 -0.79
C ASP A 80 -11.87 2.47 -1.48
N PHE A 81 -11.66 1.23 -1.90
CA PHE A 81 -12.73 0.43 -2.46
C PHE A 81 -12.76 -0.98 -1.85
N ARG A 82 -13.94 -1.58 -1.92
CA ARG A 82 -14.22 -2.85 -1.27
C ARG A 82 -13.24 -3.94 -1.69
N TYR A 83 -12.83 -4.74 -0.71
CA TYR A 83 -11.99 -5.92 -0.91
C TYR A 83 -12.65 -6.95 -1.83
N SER A 84 -11.84 -7.74 -2.52
CA SER A 84 -12.26 -8.85 -3.37
C SER A 84 -11.22 -9.98 -3.34
N ASP A 85 -11.44 -11.03 -4.15
CA ASP A 85 -10.40 -12.02 -4.38
C ASP A 85 -9.14 -11.37 -4.99
N PRO A 86 -7.96 -12.01 -4.87
CA PRO A 86 -6.70 -11.37 -5.21
C PRO A 86 -6.60 -10.86 -6.65
N LEU A 87 -7.14 -11.61 -7.62
CA LEU A 87 -7.04 -11.21 -9.03
C LEU A 87 -7.97 -10.03 -9.32
N THR A 88 -9.23 -10.12 -8.90
CA THR A 88 -10.18 -9.01 -9.01
C THR A 88 -9.69 -7.75 -8.29
N ALA A 89 -9.08 -7.89 -7.11
CA ALA A 89 -8.51 -6.75 -6.39
C ALA A 89 -7.35 -6.08 -7.16
N ALA A 90 -6.50 -6.88 -7.81
CA ALA A 90 -5.42 -6.36 -8.66
C ALA A 90 -5.97 -5.63 -9.91
N ASP A 91 -6.96 -6.22 -10.58
CA ASP A 91 -7.64 -5.61 -11.73
C ASP A 91 -8.31 -4.28 -11.32
N ASN A 92 -8.98 -4.25 -10.18
CA ASN A 92 -9.62 -3.06 -9.63
C ASN A 92 -8.59 -1.95 -9.34
N ALA A 93 -7.43 -2.28 -8.76
CA ALA A 93 -6.38 -1.32 -8.48
C ALA A 93 -5.78 -0.70 -9.75
N VAL A 94 -5.61 -1.49 -10.82
CA VAL A 94 -5.15 -0.98 -12.12
C VAL A 94 -6.22 -0.11 -12.77
N THR A 95 -7.47 -0.57 -12.78
CA THR A 95 -8.62 0.16 -13.32
C THR A 95 -8.84 1.48 -12.59
N PHE A 96 -8.72 1.49 -11.26
CA PHE A 96 -8.81 2.69 -10.44
C PHE A 96 -7.85 3.78 -10.92
N LYS A 97 -6.57 3.47 -11.13
CA LYS A 97 -5.59 4.46 -11.62
C LYS A 97 -5.97 5.02 -13.00
N ALA A 98 -6.48 4.19 -13.88
CA ALA A 98 -6.94 4.62 -15.21
C ALA A 98 -8.15 5.57 -15.11
N VAL A 99 -9.11 5.26 -14.24
CA VAL A 99 -10.30 6.11 -13.99
C VAL A 99 -9.89 7.43 -13.38
N VAL A 100 -9.04 7.44 -12.36
CA VAL A 100 -8.54 8.67 -11.71
C VAL A 100 -7.86 9.58 -12.74
N ASN A 101 -6.95 9.05 -13.55
CA ASN A 101 -6.28 9.83 -14.60
C ASN A 101 -7.27 10.41 -15.61
N SER A 102 -8.22 9.59 -16.07
CA SER A 102 -9.22 10.02 -17.06
C SER A 102 -10.15 11.10 -16.52
N VAL A 103 -10.59 10.96 -15.28
CA VAL A 103 -11.47 11.96 -14.63
C VAL A 103 -10.69 13.24 -14.34
N ALA A 104 -9.44 13.14 -13.84
CA ALA A 104 -8.59 14.31 -13.62
C ALA A 104 -8.43 15.14 -14.90
N VAL A 105 -8.10 14.50 -16.02
CA VAL A 105 -7.96 15.17 -17.34
C VAL A 105 -9.25 15.86 -17.75
N ARG A 106 -10.41 15.22 -17.59
CA ARG A 106 -11.72 15.82 -17.92
C ARG A 106 -12.03 17.07 -17.08
N ASN A 107 -11.49 17.12 -15.86
CA ASN A 107 -11.62 18.26 -14.95
C ASN A 107 -10.47 19.29 -15.09
N GLY A 108 -9.64 19.22 -16.14
CA GLY A 108 -8.52 20.13 -16.38
C GLY A 108 -7.38 19.97 -15.38
N LEU A 109 -7.26 18.79 -14.76
CA LEU A 109 -6.25 18.47 -13.75
C LEU A 109 -5.32 17.34 -14.23
N ALA A 110 -4.23 17.16 -13.52
CA ALA A 110 -3.33 16.01 -13.64
C ALA A 110 -3.32 15.24 -12.33
N ALA A 111 -3.55 13.94 -12.39
CA ALA A 111 -3.35 13.06 -11.24
C ALA A 111 -1.91 12.55 -11.21
N ASP A 112 -1.32 12.45 -10.01
CA ASP A 112 0.03 11.95 -9.79
C ASP A 112 0.04 10.90 -8.68
N PHE A 113 0.42 9.69 -9.05
CA PHE A 113 0.59 8.53 -8.16
C PHE A 113 2.05 8.30 -7.75
N SER A 114 2.96 9.21 -8.08
CA SER A 114 4.36 9.09 -7.68
C SER A 114 4.49 8.97 -6.17
N PRO A 115 5.46 8.20 -5.66
CA PRO A 115 5.61 7.99 -4.21
C PRO A 115 5.86 9.29 -3.44
N LYS A 116 6.53 10.26 -4.05
CA LYS A 116 6.90 11.55 -3.41
C LYS A 116 6.78 12.71 -4.40
N PRO A 117 5.55 13.11 -4.82
CA PRO A 117 5.37 14.16 -5.84
C PRO A 117 5.89 15.53 -5.42
N LEU A 118 5.82 15.83 -4.12
CA LEU A 118 6.27 17.10 -3.55
C LEU A 118 7.25 16.86 -2.41
N MET A 119 8.44 17.43 -2.51
CA MET A 119 9.42 17.42 -1.43
C MET A 119 8.88 18.20 -0.22
N GLY A 120 9.08 17.64 0.99
CA GLY A 120 8.58 18.25 2.23
C GLY A 120 7.10 18.05 2.53
N GLN A 121 6.33 17.50 1.59
CA GLN A 121 4.92 17.12 1.78
C GLN A 121 4.77 15.60 1.97
N PRO A 122 3.64 15.08 2.45
CA PRO A 122 3.37 13.64 2.50
C PRO A 122 3.54 12.96 1.13
N GLY A 123 4.03 11.73 1.13
CA GLY A 123 4.08 10.90 -0.07
C GLY A 123 2.80 10.12 -0.26
N ASN A 124 2.61 9.53 -1.45
CA ASN A 124 1.49 8.64 -1.72
C ASN A 124 1.79 7.21 -1.26
N GLY A 125 0.86 6.61 -0.53
CA GLY A 125 0.84 5.21 -0.17
C GLY A 125 -0.21 4.43 -0.97
N MET A 126 0.03 3.14 -1.12
CA MET A 126 -0.99 2.16 -1.45
C MET A 126 -1.04 1.16 -0.30
N HIS A 127 -1.90 1.41 0.69
CA HIS A 127 -2.03 0.47 1.79
C HIS A 127 -2.78 -0.77 1.32
N ILE A 128 -2.27 -1.94 1.67
CA ILE A 128 -2.85 -3.21 1.24
C ILE A 128 -3.50 -3.87 2.45
N ASN A 129 -4.81 -3.93 2.43
CA ASN A 129 -5.62 -4.67 3.40
C ASN A 129 -5.65 -6.14 3.00
N ILE A 130 -5.29 -7.02 3.91
CA ILE A 130 -5.15 -8.46 3.70
C ILE A 130 -6.02 -9.19 4.71
N SER A 131 -6.87 -10.08 4.23
CA SER A 131 -7.55 -11.06 5.06
C SER A 131 -7.45 -12.45 4.44
N ALA A 132 -7.49 -13.48 5.30
CA ALA A 132 -7.49 -14.86 4.84
C ALA A 132 -8.37 -15.70 5.75
N LYS A 133 -9.04 -16.69 5.15
CA LYS A 133 -9.89 -17.66 5.85
C LYS A 133 -9.46 -19.07 5.48
N SER A 134 -9.28 -19.91 6.48
CA SER A 134 -9.10 -21.34 6.29
C SER A 134 -10.45 -22.03 6.14
N ARG A 135 -10.51 -23.05 5.29
CA ARG A 135 -11.71 -23.83 5.04
C ARG A 135 -12.19 -24.60 6.29
N ASP A 136 -11.28 -25.00 7.14
CA ASP A 136 -11.55 -25.70 8.40
C ASP A 136 -11.88 -24.77 9.57
N GLY A 137 -11.86 -23.46 9.35
CA GLY A 137 -12.13 -22.43 10.37
C GLY A 137 -10.94 -22.10 11.27
N ALA A 138 -9.75 -22.65 11.01
CA ALA A 138 -8.56 -22.32 11.77
C ALA A 138 -8.18 -20.82 11.61
N GLU A 139 -7.70 -20.21 12.68
CA GLU A 139 -7.16 -18.85 12.66
C GLU A 139 -5.75 -18.87 12.04
N VAL A 140 -5.60 -18.39 10.81
CA VAL A 140 -4.35 -18.41 10.05
C VAL A 140 -3.67 -17.04 9.93
N MET A 141 -4.38 -15.95 10.25
CA MET A 141 -3.86 -14.59 10.09
C MET A 141 -2.56 -14.32 10.88
N PRO A 142 -2.39 -14.79 12.13
CA PRO A 142 -1.12 -14.59 12.84
C PRO A 142 0.09 -15.18 12.09
N GLN A 143 -0.03 -16.38 11.54
CA GLN A 143 1.03 -17.02 10.76
C GLN A 143 1.28 -16.32 9.43
N ILE A 144 0.22 -15.84 8.76
CA ILE A 144 0.31 -15.06 7.51
C ILE A 144 1.07 -13.75 7.78
N ILE A 145 0.73 -13.02 8.84
CA ILE A 145 1.43 -11.79 9.22
C ILE A 145 2.90 -12.10 9.56
N ALA A 146 3.17 -13.15 10.30
CA ALA A 146 4.54 -13.56 10.62
C ALA A 146 5.36 -13.86 9.36
N GLY A 147 4.78 -14.56 8.38
CA GLY A 147 5.40 -14.84 7.09
C GLY A 147 5.69 -13.56 6.29
N ILE A 148 4.72 -12.64 6.24
CA ILE A 148 4.92 -11.34 5.57
C ILE A 148 6.06 -10.56 6.24
N LEU A 149 6.08 -10.46 7.57
CA LEU A 149 7.14 -9.76 8.29
C LEU A 149 8.52 -10.40 8.07
N ALA A 150 8.58 -11.73 7.93
CA ALA A 150 9.83 -12.46 7.68
C ALA A 150 10.43 -12.14 6.30
N HIS A 151 9.59 -11.91 5.28
CA HIS A 151 10.01 -11.74 3.89
C HIS A 151 9.92 -10.30 3.38
N ILE A 152 9.40 -9.36 4.16
CA ILE A 152 9.07 -8.01 3.65
C ILE A 152 10.28 -7.23 3.14
N ALA A 153 11.46 -7.39 3.77
CA ALA A 153 12.66 -6.67 3.34
C ALA A 153 13.07 -7.04 1.91
N GLU A 154 13.05 -8.33 1.57
CA GLU A 154 13.40 -8.84 0.25
C GLU A 154 12.31 -8.62 -0.81
N MET A 155 11.05 -8.40 -0.37
CA MET A 155 9.95 -8.03 -1.25
C MET A 155 9.89 -6.53 -1.55
N THR A 156 10.62 -5.69 -0.80
CA THR A 156 10.45 -4.23 -0.82
C THR A 156 10.62 -3.63 -2.21
N VAL A 157 11.56 -4.10 -3.04
CA VAL A 157 11.76 -3.56 -4.40
C VAL A 157 10.54 -3.73 -5.31
N PHE A 158 9.73 -4.76 -5.10
CA PHE A 158 8.51 -5.01 -5.88
C PHE A 158 7.32 -4.18 -5.38
N LEU A 159 7.39 -3.70 -4.14
CA LEU A 159 6.37 -2.88 -3.47
C LEU A 159 6.70 -1.38 -3.55
N ASN A 160 7.96 -1.03 -3.79
CA ASN A 160 8.52 0.31 -3.76
C ASN A 160 9.57 0.42 -4.87
N THR A 161 9.11 0.78 -6.08
CA THR A 161 9.86 0.55 -7.32
C THR A 161 10.75 1.72 -7.76
N ARG A 162 10.71 2.85 -7.05
CA ARG A 162 11.40 4.08 -7.39
C ARG A 162 12.30 4.56 -6.25
N GLU A 163 13.30 5.36 -6.55
CA GLU A 163 14.15 5.99 -5.55
C GLU A 163 13.32 6.83 -4.57
N GLU A 164 12.35 7.58 -5.08
CA GLU A 164 11.45 8.42 -4.30
C GLU A 164 10.59 7.62 -3.31
N SER A 165 10.36 6.33 -3.55
CA SER A 165 9.63 5.45 -2.63
C SER A 165 10.30 5.40 -1.26
N TYR A 166 11.63 5.36 -1.24
CA TYR A 166 12.44 5.24 -0.02
C TYR A 166 12.52 6.55 0.76
N HIS A 167 12.32 7.71 0.10
CA HIS A 167 12.20 9.00 0.76
C HIS A 167 10.92 9.15 1.59
N ARG A 168 9.97 8.23 1.47
CA ARG A 168 8.74 8.18 2.29
C ARG A 168 8.99 7.57 3.66
N PHE A 169 9.87 6.57 3.74
CA PHE A 169 10.01 5.74 4.93
C PHE A 169 10.47 6.51 6.17
N GLY A 170 9.77 6.27 7.28
CA GLY A 170 10.05 6.92 8.57
C GLY A 170 9.40 8.28 8.76
N SER A 171 8.61 8.76 7.81
CA SER A 171 7.90 10.03 7.89
C SER A 171 6.43 9.91 7.47
N SER A 172 5.58 10.82 7.97
CA SER A 172 4.20 11.05 7.48
C SER A 172 3.41 9.77 7.16
N LYS A 173 3.21 8.91 8.15
CA LYS A 173 2.44 7.66 8.05
C LYS A 173 3.09 6.55 7.18
N ALA A 174 4.29 6.74 6.63
CA ALA A 174 5.02 5.70 5.90
C ALA A 174 6.01 4.99 6.84
N PRO A 175 5.73 3.74 7.27
CA PRO A 175 6.53 3.04 8.25
C PRO A 175 7.89 2.60 7.68
N ARG A 176 8.89 2.55 8.55
CA ARG A 176 10.24 2.07 8.25
C ARG A 176 10.59 0.77 8.98
N TYR A 177 10.06 0.59 10.19
CA TYR A 177 10.42 -0.52 11.08
C TYR A 177 9.55 -1.73 10.82
N ILE A 178 10.17 -2.91 10.68
CA ILE A 178 9.48 -4.18 10.47
C ILE A 178 8.83 -4.59 11.80
N SER A 179 7.54 -4.34 11.91
CA SER A 179 6.77 -4.45 13.14
C SER A 179 5.28 -4.48 12.87
N TRP A 180 4.50 -4.82 13.87
CA TRP A 180 3.04 -4.76 13.81
C TRP A 180 2.43 -4.29 15.12
N SER A 181 1.22 -3.73 15.08
CA SER A 181 0.38 -3.48 16.25
C SER A 181 -1.10 -3.41 15.88
N SER A 182 -1.96 -3.33 16.90
CA SER A 182 -3.41 -3.31 16.73
C SER A 182 -3.96 -1.94 16.31
N GLU A 183 -3.27 -0.82 16.49
CA GLU A 183 -3.88 0.49 16.24
C GLU A 183 -2.91 1.53 15.70
N ASN A 184 -1.62 1.39 15.95
CA ASN A 184 -0.64 2.43 15.70
C ASN A 184 -0.24 2.49 14.21
N ARG A 185 -0.42 3.66 13.58
CA ARG A 185 -0.11 3.92 12.17
C ARG A 185 1.39 4.04 11.85
N SER A 186 2.26 4.06 12.85
CA SER A 186 3.72 4.04 12.64
C SER A 186 4.29 2.64 12.40
N GLN A 187 3.47 1.61 12.54
CA GLN A 187 3.83 0.22 12.32
C GLN A 187 3.72 -0.18 10.86
N LEU A 188 4.55 -1.14 10.45
CA LEU A 188 4.54 -1.68 9.09
C LEU A 188 3.23 -2.41 8.79
N ILE A 189 2.77 -3.22 9.73
CA ILE A 189 1.46 -3.87 9.66
C ILE A 189 0.61 -3.35 10.83
N ARG A 190 -0.55 -2.81 10.49
CA ARG A 190 -1.59 -2.42 11.45
C ARG A 190 -2.75 -3.39 11.35
N ILE A 191 -3.28 -3.82 12.50
CA ILE A 191 -4.52 -4.59 12.57
C ILE A 191 -5.60 -3.64 13.10
N PRO A 192 -6.44 -3.05 12.24
CA PRO A 192 -7.51 -2.15 12.67
C PRO A 192 -8.50 -2.86 13.61
N ALA A 193 -9.09 -2.11 14.54
CA ALA A 193 -10.17 -2.60 15.38
C ALA A 193 -11.41 -2.87 14.54
N ALA A 194 -11.53 -4.07 13.99
CA ALA A 194 -12.64 -4.53 13.18
C ALA A 194 -13.03 -5.96 13.59
N GLN A 195 -14.31 -6.29 13.43
CA GLN A 195 -14.85 -7.61 13.79
C GLN A 195 -15.42 -8.33 12.56
N GLY A 196 -15.55 -9.65 12.67
CA GLY A 196 -16.19 -10.48 11.66
C GLY A 196 -15.46 -10.44 10.32
N GLU A 197 -16.19 -10.18 9.24
CA GLU A 197 -15.66 -10.15 7.87
C GLU A 197 -14.72 -8.98 7.56
N TYR A 198 -14.74 -7.93 8.39
CA TYR A 198 -13.87 -6.76 8.25
C TYR A 198 -12.53 -6.90 8.96
N ARG A 199 -12.29 -8.03 9.65
CA ARG A 199 -11.03 -8.29 10.32
C ARG A 199 -9.91 -8.51 9.29
N ARG A 200 -8.89 -7.66 9.35
CA ARG A 200 -7.82 -7.59 8.35
C ARG A 200 -6.51 -7.12 8.95
N ALA A 201 -5.42 -7.36 8.25
CA ALA A 201 -4.13 -6.72 8.47
C ALA A 201 -3.88 -5.71 7.33
N GLU A 202 -3.39 -4.54 7.65
CA GLU A 202 -3.07 -3.46 6.71
C GLU A 202 -1.55 -3.34 6.59
N LEU A 203 -0.99 -3.69 5.44
CA LEU A 203 0.40 -3.44 5.08
C LEU A 203 0.54 -2.02 4.55
N ARG A 204 1.42 -1.21 5.15
CA ARG A 204 1.47 0.24 4.95
C ARG A 204 2.68 0.76 4.16
N SER A 205 3.64 -0.09 3.82
CA SER A 205 4.85 0.33 3.08
C SER A 205 4.68 0.50 1.58
N PRO A 206 3.83 -0.24 0.86
CA PRO A 206 3.73 -0.13 -0.60
C PRO A 206 3.33 1.27 -1.08
N ASP A 207 3.73 1.60 -2.30
CA ASP A 207 3.28 2.80 -2.99
C ASP A 207 2.47 2.47 -4.26
N PRO A 208 1.72 3.46 -4.82
CA PRO A 208 0.81 3.21 -5.93
C PRO A 208 1.48 2.82 -7.25
N LEU A 209 2.81 2.96 -7.38
CA LEU A 209 3.53 2.57 -8.60
C LEU A 209 3.87 1.09 -8.66
N CYS A 210 3.75 0.35 -7.54
CA CYS A 210 3.97 -1.09 -7.58
C CYS A 210 2.93 -1.80 -8.45
N SER A 211 3.31 -2.96 -8.98
CA SER A 211 2.37 -3.85 -9.66
C SER A 211 1.52 -4.58 -8.63
N PRO A 212 0.18 -4.37 -8.56
CA PRO A 212 -0.66 -5.08 -7.61
C PRO A 212 -0.63 -6.60 -7.81
N TYR A 213 -0.45 -7.08 -9.05
CA TYR A 213 -0.32 -8.50 -9.35
C TYR A 213 0.91 -9.12 -8.68
N LEU A 214 2.07 -8.46 -8.76
CA LEU A 214 3.30 -8.93 -8.11
C LEU A 214 3.21 -8.78 -6.59
N ALA A 215 2.71 -7.64 -6.13
CA ALA A 215 2.53 -7.37 -4.70
C ALA A 215 1.67 -8.45 -4.04
N PHE A 216 0.47 -8.72 -4.56
CA PHE A 216 -0.43 -9.72 -3.98
C PHE A 216 0.13 -11.14 -4.12
N THR A 217 0.79 -11.46 -5.23
CA THR A 217 1.45 -12.76 -5.39
C THR A 217 2.49 -12.99 -4.29
N LEU A 218 3.38 -12.04 -4.07
CA LEU A 218 4.43 -12.14 -3.06
C LEU A 218 3.87 -12.18 -1.64
N LEU A 219 2.85 -11.37 -1.34
CA LEU A 219 2.18 -11.37 -0.04
C LEU A 219 1.48 -12.70 0.25
N ILE A 220 0.83 -13.31 -0.75
CA ILE A 220 0.25 -14.64 -0.61
C ILE A 220 1.35 -15.67 -0.34
N ARG A 221 2.45 -15.66 -1.12
CA ARG A 221 3.55 -16.60 -0.95
C ARG A 221 4.21 -16.49 0.43
N ALA A 222 4.49 -15.25 0.86
CA ALA A 222 5.03 -15.00 2.19
C ALA A 222 4.08 -15.46 3.31
N GLY A 223 2.78 -15.17 3.16
CA GLY A 223 1.77 -15.62 4.10
C GLY A 223 1.67 -17.14 4.18
N LEU A 224 1.70 -17.84 3.02
CA LEU A 224 1.66 -19.30 2.96
C LEU A 224 2.94 -19.94 3.54
N ASP A 225 4.11 -19.32 3.34
CA ASP A 225 5.36 -19.76 3.99
C ASP A 225 5.21 -19.69 5.52
N GLY A 226 4.63 -18.61 6.04
CA GLY A 226 4.33 -18.47 7.45
C GLY A 226 3.42 -19.57 7.99
N VAL A 227 2.37 -19.93 7.26
CA VAL A 227 1.47 -21.04 7.63
C VAL A 227 2.18 -22.40 7.56
N THR A 228 2.86 -22.67 6.46
CA THR A 228 3.51 -23.97 6.22
C THR A 228 4.63 -24.24 7.22
N ARG A 229 5.38 -23.21 7.59
CA ARG A 229 6.47 -23.30 8.58
C ARG A 229 6.01 -23.09 10.02
N HIS A 230 4.71 -22.88 10.24
CA HIS A 230 4.13 -22.59 11.56
C HIS A 230 4.84 -21.42 12.28
N LEU A 231 5.14 -20.34 11.53
CA LEU A 231 5.81 -19.19 12.11
C LEU A 231 4.98 -18.56 13.21
N VAL A 232 5.65 -18.19 14.30
CA VAL A 232 5.02 -17.51 15.42
C VAL A 232 5.07 -16.01 15.17
N LEU A 233 3.92 -15.35 15.25
CA LEU A 233 3.84 -13.90 15.18
C LEU A 233 4.59 -13.30 16.39
N PRO A 234 5.59 -12.42 16.18
CA PRO A 234 6.29 -11.77 17.28
C PRO A 234 5.33 -10.91 18.11
N GLU A 235 5.77 -10.49 19.28
CA GLU A 235 4.98 -9.58 20.12
C GLU A 235 4.69 -8.26 19.39
N ALA A 236 3.49 -7.72 19.64
CA ALA A 236 3.09 -6.44 19.06
C ALA A 236 3.99 -5.31 19.56
N ALA A 237 4.42 -4.45 18.64
CA ALA A 237 5.19 -3.26 19.00
C ALA A 237 4.24 -2.12 19.39
N ASP A 238 3.95 -1.98 20.66
CA ASP A 238 3.12 -0.88 21.18
C ASP A 238 3.96 0.40 21.36
N VAL A 239 4.55 0.86 20.26
CA VAL A 239 5.48 2.00 20.22
C VAL A 239 5.11 2.92 19.05
N ASN A 240 5.05 4.22 19.31
CA ASN A 240 4.98 5.21 18.23
C ASN A 240 6.40 5.49 17.70
N PHE A 241 6.76 4.91 16.56
CA PHE A 241 8.10 5.06 15.99
C PHE A 241 8.45 6.48 15.52
N TYR A 242 7.49 7.36 15.35
CA TYR A 242 7.79 8.76 15.02
C TYR A 242 8.37 9.52 16.22
N THR A 243 7.98 9.15 17.44
CA THR A 243 8.40 9.83 18.69
C THR A 243 9.28 8.98 19.60
N ALA A 244 9.43 7.69 19.32
CA ALA A 244 10.21 6.77 20.15
C ALA A 244 11.70 7.15 20.23
N ALA A 245 12.33 6.86 21.36
CA ALA A 245 13.75 7.02 21.57
C ALA A 245 14.57 6.05 20.69
N ASN A 246 15.83 6.42 20.38
CA ASN A 246 16.66 5.66 19.45
C ASN A 246 17.02 4.25 19.98
N ASP A 247 17.18 4.07 21.28
CA ASP A 247 17.42 2.77 21.90
C ASP A 247 16.25 1.81 21.74
N VAL A 248 15.02 2.31 21.72
CA VAL A 248 13.82 1.54 21.42
C VAL A 248 13.79 1.17 19.95
N LYS A 249 14.02 2.14 19.08
CA LYS A 249 14.07 1.94 17.60
C LYS A 249 15.11 0.90 17.19
N ALA A 250 16.27 0.89 17.84
CA ALA A 250 17.38 -0.02 17.53
C ALA A 250 17.07 -1.52 17.79
N ARG A 251 15.95 -1.84 18.43
CA ARG A 251 15.49 -3.22 18.67
C ARG A 251 14.76 -3.82 17.45
N PHE A 252 14.41 -3.00 16.47
CA PHE A 252 13.63 -3.41 15.32
C PHE A 252 14.45 -3.35 14.03
N HIS A 253 14.29 -4.37 13.20
CA HIS A 253 14.81 -4.32 11.84
C HIS A 253 14.08 -3.27 11.03
N THR A 254 14.76 -2.73 10.01
CA THR A 254 14.20 -1.75 9.10
C THR A 254 13.97 -2.33 7.70
N LEU A 255 13.07 -1.73 6.95
CA LEU A 255 13.05 -1.88 5.50
C LEU A 255 14.37 -1.37 4.91
N PRO A 256 14.77 -1.81 3.70
CA PRO A 256 15.90 -1.24 2.98
C PRO A 256 15.84 0.30 2.93
N GLU A 257 16.99 0.95 3.03
CA GLU A 257 17.06 2.40 3.06
C GLU A 257 17.03 3.03 1.66
N THR A 258 17.54 2.29 0.68
CA THR A 258 17.64 2.75 -0.71
C THR A 258 17.08 1.70 -1.67
N LEU A 259 16.80 2.14 -2.89
CA LEU A 259 16.40 1.23 -3.98
C LEU A 259 17.50 0.18 -4.24
N GLU A 260 18.78 0.56 -4.15
CA GLU A 260 19.91 -0.34 -4.39
C GLU A 260 20.01 -1.42 -3.31
N ASP A 261 19.80 -1.07 -2.04
CA ASP A 261 19.73 -2.06 -0.95
C ASP A 261 18.59 -3.05 -1.18
N ALA A 262 17.41 -2.57 -1.59
CA ALA A 262 16.26 -3.42 -1.87
C ALA A 262 16.49 -4.34 -3.08
N ARG A 263 17.16 -3.86 -4.14
CA ARG A 263 17.58 -4.66 -5.29
C ARG A 263 18.53 -5.77 -4.87
N SER A 264 19.54 -5.43 -4.08
CA SER A 264 20.54 -6.39 -3.59
C SER A 264 19.91 -7.50 -2.74
N LEU A 265 18.97 -7.14 -1.84
CA LEU A 265 18.24 -8.10 -1.04
C LEU A 265 17.37 -9.04 -1.91
N ALA A 266 16.62 -8.49 -2.85
CA ALA A 266 15.78 -9.28 -3.74
C ALA A 266 16.60 -10.20 -4.66
N ALA A 267 17.73 -9.70 -5.20
CA ALA A 267 18.61 -10.49 -6.09
C ALA A 267 19.23 -11.69 -5.40
N SER A 268 19.51 -11.60 -4.10
CA SER A 268 20.11 -12.67 -3.28
C SER A 268 19.09 -13.56 -2.58
N SER A 269 17.79 -13.24 -2.68
CA SER A 269 16.74 -13.94 -1.95
C SER A 269 16.38 -15.29 -2.56
N ALA A 270 16.49 -16.35 -1.76
CA ALA A 270 15.99 -17.67 -2.13
C ALA A 270 14.45 -17.69 -2.28
N PHE A 271 13.75 -16.97 -1.40
CA PHE A 271 12.29 -16.83 -1.46
C PHE A 271 11.83 -16.16 -2.77
N ILE A 272 12.44 -15.06 -3.18
CA ILE A 272 12.13 -14.40 -4.44
C ILE A 272 12.46 -15.30 -5.64
N ALA A 273 13.61 -15.98 -5.62
CA ALA A 273 14.03 -16.89 -6.68
C ALA A 273 13.09 -18.11 -6.85
N GLU A 274 12.47 -18.56 -5.78
CA GLU A 274 11.49 -19.66 -5.81
C GLU A 274 10.13 -19.22 -6.38
N HIS A 275 9.73 -17.99 -6.13
CA HIS A 275 8.34 -17.57 -6.38
C HIS A 275 8.15 -16.66 -7.59
N LEU A 276 9.21 -16.08 -8.14
CA LEU A 276 9.12 -15.23 -9.33
C LEU A 276 9.97 -15.77 -10.49
N PRO A 277 9.52 -15.59 -11.75
CA PRO A 277 10.32 -15.89 -12.92
C PRO A 277 11.61 -15.05 -12.94
N LYS A 278 12.72 -15.67 -13.35
CA LYS A 278 14.03 -15.02 -13.43
C LYS A 278 14.01 -13.70 -14.23
N THR A 279 13.22 -13.63 -15.30
CA THR A 279 13.06 -12.42 -16.12
C THR A 279 12.42 -11.27 -15.34
N ILE A 280 11.45 -11.55 -14.49
CA ILE A 280 10.83 -10.55 -13.60
C ILE A 280 11.86 -10.07 -12.58
N ILE A 281 12.57 -11.00 -11.92
CA ILE A 281 13.60 -10.65 -10.94
C ILE A 281 14.63 -9.72 -11.57
N GLN A 282 15.18 -10.08 -12.73
CA GLN A 282 16.17 -9.27 -13.44
C GLN A 282 15.66 -7.86 -13.76
N GLN A 283 14.40 -7.71 -14.15
CA GLN A 283 13.81 -6.42 -14.48
C GLN A 283 13.72 -5.47 -13.26
N TYR A 284 13.57 -6.01 -12.05
CA TYR A 284 13.46 -5.22 -10.82
C TYR A 284 14.80 -5.05 -10.10
N THR A 285 15.79 -5.89 -10.35
CA THR A 285 17.09 -5.89 -9.64
C THR A 285 18.25 -5.33 -10.46
N HIS A 286 18.02 -4.92 -11.68
CA HIS A 286 18.95 -4.21 -12.58
C HIS A 286 18.32 -2.88 -13.03
#